data_3c68df2f0458af010fe3d97f56ea5fc1
#
_entry.id   3c68df2f0458af010fe3d97f56ea5fc1
#
_cell.length_a   1.000
_cell.length_b   1.000
_cell.length_c   1.000
_cell.angle_alpha   90.00
_cell.angle_beta   90.00
_cell.angle_gamma   90.00
#
_symmetry.space_group_name_H-M   'P 1'
#
loop_
_entity.id
_entity.type
_entity.pdbx_description
1 polymer ?
#
loop_
_entity_poly.entity_id
_entity_poly.type
_entity_poly.pdbx_seq_one_letter_code
_entity_poly.pdbx_strand_id
1 'polypeptide(L)'
;MSAARVMRPDRRQLRWDMVDLEGLLPADHRARVVWSFVESLDLSELYERVKSRDGAAGRPAADPAVLLSLWLYATVEGVGSARELERLAESDAAYRWLAGGVPVNHHGLADFRVESVEALDRLLTQSVTALIGEGLISLDEIAVDGTKIRASASKESFKTGEKLLKVEAAVAERLASLRQELSSDPGASSRRGQGARERAARDVQARAERARAALERLEAERKARAKTHAKDEAKKREPRASTSDPEARCMRFPDGAVRPAFNAQIAAAPIEGVIVSIAVTDRRNDAGLARPMVDDIARRYGKTPDRLLVDTSYATSQDIVALADHVAGPVSVFTPPPSDRDNVKLASLARRIRKRDKEPVRLKAWRERMASEAGQAVYALRQRIERIHADRKNHGFGFLAVRGLVKAKAHGLWHALANNLLAARRLRAAA
;
A
#
# COMPACT_ATOMS: atom_id res chain seq x y z
N MET A 1 -59.95 19.85 10.11
CA MET A 1 -58.76 19.20 10.71
C MET A 1 -57.80 20.28 11.18
N SER A 2 -57.41 20.30 12.45
CA SER A 2 -56.43 21.29 12.96
C SER A 2 -55.04 20.95 12.41
N ALA A 3 -54.24 22.00 12.10
CA ALA A 3 -52.87 21.82 11.60
C ALA A 3 -51.96 21.13 12.65
N ALA A 4 -51.06 20.29 12.21
CA ALA A 4 -50.11 19.62 13.08
C ALA A 4 -49.19 20.64 13.78
N ARG A 5 -49.04 20.50 15.10
CA ARG A 5 -48.14 21.32 15.92
C ARG A 5 -46.74 20.70 15.91
N VAL A 6 -45.81 21.27 15.13
CA VAL A 6 -44.47 20.76 14.96
C VAL A 6 -43.42 21.80 15.35
N MET A 7 -42.28 21.36 15.90
CA MET A 7 -41.09 22.19 16.10
C MET A 7 -40.40 22.38 14.75
N ARG A 8 -40.23 23.63 14.33
CA ARG A 8 -39.54 23.95 13.08
C ARG A 8 -38.10 24.43 13.36
N PRO A 9 -37.12 24.04 12.54
CA PRO A 9 -35.75 24.48 12.74
C PRO A 9 -35.63 25.99 12.45
N ASP A 10 -35.03 26.75 13.38
CA ASP A 10 -34.60 28.13 13.16
C ASP A 10 -33.08 28.15 12.93
N ARG A 11 -32.66 28.33 11.66
CA ARG A 11 -31.24 28.39 11.26
C ARG A 11 -30.62 29.78 11.47
N ARG A 12 -31.37 30.78 11.90
CA ARG A 12 -30.89 32.12 12.20
C ARG A 12 -30.63 32.30 13.69
N GLN A 13 -30.93 31.30 14.50
CA GLN A 13 -30.70 31.32 15.93
C GLN A 13 -29.20 31.51 16.22
N LEU A 14 -28.85 32.57 16.95
CA LEU A 14 -27.53 32.77 17.51
C LEU A 14 -27.41 31.95 18.80
N ARG A 15 -26.38 31.13 18.88
CA ARG A 15 -26.09 30.30 20.06
C ARG A 15 -24.62 30.47 20.43
N TRP A 16 -24.34 30.71 21.71
CA TRP A 16 -23.01 30.69 22.28
C TRP A 16 -22.79 29.30 22.94
N ASP A 17 -21.88 28.50 22.39
CA ASP A 17 -21.50 27.24 23.01
C ASP A 17 -20.07 27.39 23.57
N MET A 18 -19.92 27.25 24.88
CA MET A 18 -18.60 27.07 25.50
C MET A 18 -18.18 25.63 25.23
N VAL A 19 -17.13 25.44 24.44
CA VAL A 19 -16.65 24.13 24.04
C VAL A 19 -15.30 23.86 24.75
N ASP A 20 -15.29 22.92 25.68
CA ASP A 20 -14.07 22.27 26.15
C ASP A 20 -13.65 21.24 25.11
N LEU A 21 -12.42 21.35 24.59
CA LEU A 21 -11.90 20.40 23.60
C LEU A 21 -11.87 18.97 24.17
N GLU A 22 -11.47 18.80 25.44
CA GLU A 22 -11.43 17.48 26.07
C GLU A 22 -12.82 16.86 26.21
N GLY A 23 -13.82 17.66 26.51
CA GLY A 23 -15.23 17.26 26.60
C GLY A 23 -15.92 16.98 25.27
N LEU A 24 -15.29 17.23 24.10
CA LEU A 24 -15.91 16.98 22.78
C LEU A 24 -16.22 15.51 22.51
N LEU A 25 -15.45 14.58 23.09
CA LEU A 25 -15.54 13.17 22.80
C LEU A 25 -15.74 12.34 24.08
N PRO A 26 -16.58 11.30 24.04
CA PRO A 26 -16.69 10.33 25.12
C PRO A 26 -15.35 9.59 25.33
N ALA A 27 -15.14 9.05 26.54
CA ALA A 27 -13.88 8.43 26.92
C ALA A 27 -13.49 7.21 26.07
N ASP A 28 -14.47 6.48 25.54
CA ASP A 28 -14.29 5.29 24.70
C ASP A 28 -14.25 5.61 23.19
N HIS A 29 -14.27 6.88 22.81
CA HIS A 29 -14.27 7.29 21.41
C HIS A 29 -13.04 6.81 20.67
N ARG A 30 -13.20 6.37 19.42
CA ARG A 30 -12.15 5.80 18.58
C ARG A 30 -10.95 6.75 18.36
N ALA A 31 -11.17 8.05 18.28
CA ALA A 31 -10.09 9.03 18.15
C ALA A 31 -9.16 9.02 19.38
N ARG A 32 -9.68 8.80 20.60
CA ARG A 32 -8.84 8.66 21.81
C ARG A 32 -7.97 7.41 21.76
N VAL A 33 -8.48 6.31 21.19
CA VAL A 33 -7.70 5.09 20.98
C VAL A 33 -6.57 5.33 19.98
N VAL A 34 -6.84 6.11 18.91
CA VAL A 34 -5.79 6.51 17.96
C VAL A 34 -4.72 7.34 18.64
N TRP A 35 -5.12 8.32 19.44
CA TRP A 35 -4.17 9.18 20.17
C TRP A 35 -3.30 8.37 21.13
N SER A 36 -3.90 7.54 21.99
CA SER A 36 -3.16 6.68 22.92
C SER A 36 -2.21 5.72 22.20
N PHE A 37 -2.59 5.21 21.04
CA PHE A 37 -1.70 4.41 20.21
C PHE A 37 -0.50 5.22 19.73
N VAL A 38 -0.72 6.45 19.24
CA VAL A 38 0.37 7.33 18.78
C VAL A 38 1.31 7.70 19.95
N GLU A 39 0.78 7.97 21.12
CA GLU A 39 1.59 8.24 22.35
C GLU A 39 2.45 7.05 22.77
N SER A 40 2.05 5.81 22.46
CA SER A 40 2.83 4.60 22.74
C SER A 40 3.98 4.35 21.77
N LEU A 41 4.10 5.13 20.68
CA LEU A 41 5.11 4.97 19.65
C LEU A 41 6.32 5.90 19.90
N ASP A 42 7.51 5.44 19.52
CA ASP A 42 8.69 6.32 19.44
C ASP A 42 8.63 7.14 18.14
N LEU A 43 8.38 8.41 18.28
CA LEU A 43 8.27 9.37 17.18
C LEU A 43 9.55 10.20 16.96
N SER A 44 10.64 9.89 17.65
CA SER A 44 11.89 10.67 17.63
C SER A 44 12.34 11.03 16.22
N GLU A 45 12.31 10.07 15.29
CA GLU A 45 12.69 10.32 13.89
C GLU A 45 11.77 11.33 13.17
N LEU A 46 10.48 11.32 13.48
CA LEU A 46 9.55 12.30 12.90
C LEU A 46 9.85 13.70 13.43
N TYR A 47 10.21 13.83 14.71
CA TYR A 47 10.61 15.10 15.30
C TYR A 47 11.97 15.58 14.78
N GLU A 48 12.91 14.69 14.50
CA GLU A 48 14.20 15.05 13.88
C GLU A 48 14.03 15.70 12.50
N ARG A 49 13.04 15.30 11.74
CA ARG A 49 12.70 15.85 10.42
C ARG A 49 12.07 17.23 10.47
N VAL A 50 11.60 17.69 11.62
CA VAL A 50 11.02 19.04 11.77
C VAL A 50 12.13 20.07 11.56
N LYS A 51 11.96 20.94 10.58
CA LYS A 51 12.97 21.97 10.19
C LYS A 51 12.93 23.18 11.12
N SER A 52 11.76 23.50 11.69
CA SER A 52 11.59 24.58 12.65
C SER A 52 12.27 24.21 13.97
N ARG A 53 13.13 25.06 14.50
CA ARG A 53 13.86 24.85 15.74
C ARG A 53 13.65 26.01 16.69
N ASP A 54 13.67 25.74 17.99
CA ASP A 54 13.59 26.78 19.01
C ASP A 54 14.75 27.78 18.85
N GLY A 55 14.43 29.06 18.96
CA GLY A 55 15.37 30.14 18.72
C GLY A 55 15.65 30.49 17.25
N ALA A 56 15.12 29.75 16.28
CA ALA A 56 15.24 30.07 14.87
C ALA A 56 14.03 30.86 14.37
N ALA A 57 14.24 31.73 13.37
CA ALA A 57 13.14 32.48 12.73
C ALA A 57 12.22 31.52 11.93
N GLY A 58 10.91 31.76 11.99
CA GLY A 58 9.93 31.00 11.21
C GLY A 58 8.71 30.63 12.03
N ARG A 59 7.66 30.17 11.34
CA ARG A 59 6.43 29.67 11.99
C ARG A 59 6.71 28.28 12.56
N PRO A 60 6.26 27.95 13.79
CA PRO A 60 6.31 26.60 14.30
C PRO A 60 5.63 25.59 13.35
N ALA A 61 6.23 24.41 13.22
CA ALA A 61 5.63 23.31 12.48
C ALA A 61 4.46 22.71 13.26
N ALA A 62 3.53 22.08 12.54
CA ALA A 62 2.53 21.24 13.20
C ALA A 62 3.21 20.02 13.82
N ASP A 63 2.77 19.65 15.01
CA ASP A 63 3.32 18.51 15.74
C ASP A 63 3.19 17.20 14.94
N PRO A 64 4.28 16.44 14.73
CA PRO A 64 4.24 15.14 14.04
C PRO A 64 3.25 14.14 14.68
N ALA A 65 3.07 14.14 15.99
CA ALA A 65 2.08 13.29 16.66
C ALA A 65 0.64 13.63 16.26
N VAL A 66 0.35 14.94 16.15
CA VAL A 66 -0.96 15.42 15.65
C VAL A 66 -1.17 14.98 14.19
N LEU A 67 -0.19 15.19 13.32
CA LEU A 67 -0.28 14.81 11.91
C LEU A 67 -0.45 13.30 11.73
N LEU A 68 0.28 12.50 12.51
CA LEU A 68 0.18 11.05 12.52
C LEU A 68 -1.20 10.58 12.99
N SER A 69 -1.71 11.15 14.09
CA SER A 69 -3.02 10.82 14.65
C SER A 69 -4.15 11.17 13.69
N LEU A 70 -4.09 12.34 13.06
CA LEU A 70 -5.07 12.78 12.07
C LEU A 70 -5.10 11.82 10.87
N TRP A 71 -3.95 11.42 10.32
CA TRP A 71 -3.90 10.49 9.20
C TRP A 71 -4.29 9.06 9.56
N LEU A 72 -3.93 8.57 10.75
CA LEU A 72 -4.36 7.25 11.22
C LEU A 72 -5.88 7.22 11.40
N TYR A 73 -6.45 8.22 12.06
CA TYR A 73 -7.89 8.31 12.24
C TYR A 73 -8.62 8.44 10.89
N ALA A 74 -8.12 9.30 10.00
CA ALA A 74 -8.62 9.44 8.64
C ALA A 74 -8.60 8.12 7.87
N THR A 75 -7.52 7.33 8.01
CA THR A 75 -7.40 6.01 7.37
C THR A 75 -8.38 4.99 7.97
N VAL A 76 -8.64 5.07 9.28
CA VAL A 76 -9.66 4.25 9.96
C VAL A 76 -11.07 4.61 9.46
N GLU A 77 -11.35 5.88 9.22
CA GLU A 77 -12.65 6.36 8.74
C GLU A 77 -12.77 6.37 7.19
N GLY A 78 -11.72 5.94 6.45
CA GLY A 78 -11.72 5.88 4.99
C GLY A 78 -11.53 7.23 4.30
N VAL A 79 -11.06 8.24 5.00
CA VAL A 79 -10.77 9.59 4.45
C VAL A 79 -9.37 9.59 3.84
N GLY A 80 -9.28 9.69 2.50
CA GLY A 80 -8.01 9.65 1.75
C GLY A 80 -7.54 11.00 1.22
N SER A 81 -8.30 12.09 1.42
CA SER A 81 -7.99 13.42 0.87
C SER A 81 -7.43 14.35 1.94
N ALA A 82 -6.24 14.94 1.69
CA ALA A 82 -5.65 15.92 2.59
C ALA A 82 -6.51 17.19 2.72
N ARG A 83 -7.19 17.63 1.65
CA ARG A 83 -8.11 18.77 1.69
C ARG A 83 -9.35 18.48 2.53
N GLU A 84 -9.88 17.27 2.42
CA GLU A 84 -10.99 16.83 3.24
C GLU A 84 -10.56 16.73 4.72
N LEU A 85 -9.36 16.21 4.98
CA LEU A 85 -8.81 16.13 6.33
C LEU A 85 -8.61 17.51 6.97
N GLU A 86 -8.11 18.50 6.22
CA GLU A 86 -8.03 19.91 6.65
C GLU A 86 -9.41 20.44 7.05
N ARG A 87 -10.41 20.24 6.19
CA ARG A 87 -11.81 20.67 6.46
C ARG A 87 -12.38 19.99 7.70
N LEU A 88 -12.15 18.69 7.87
CA LEU A 88 -12.62 17.92 9.02
C LEU A 88 -11.93 18.37 10.31
N ALA A 89 -10.65 18.72 10.27
CA ALA A 89 -9.93 19.26 11.42
C ALA A 89 -10.52 20.57 11.96
N GLU A 90 -11.30 21.29 11.15
CA GLU A 90 -12.01 22.50 11.57
C GLU A 90 -13.48 22.24 11.97
N SER A 91 -14.14 21.26 11.35
CA SER A 91 -15.60 21.12 11.41
C SER A 91 -16.12 19.88 12.15
N ASP A 92 -15.30 18.82 12.28
CA ASP A 92 -15.69 17.56 12.92
C ASP A 92 -15.12 17.44 14.33
N ALA A 93 -15.92 16.98 15.29
CA ALA A 93 -15.52 16.93 16.70
C ALA A 93 -14.30 16.04 16.95
N ALA A 94 -14.22 14.88 16.29
CA ALA A 94 -13.11 13.94 16.49
C ALA A 94 -11.79 14.46 15.91
N TYR A 95 -11.84 15.04 14.71
CA TYR A 95 -10.65 15.61 14.08
C TYR A 95 -10.21 16.91 14.78
N ARG A 96 -11.15 17.73 15.29
CA ARG A 96 -10.86 18.91 16.12
C ARG A 96 -10.17 18.51 17.41
N TRP A 97 -10.67 17.47 18.06
CA TRP A 97 -10.06 16.92 19.26
C TRP A 97 -8.61 16.45 19.00
N LEU A 98 -8.40 15.67 17.94
CA LEU A 98 -7.05 15.19 17.54
C LEU A 98 -6.12 16.35 17.18
N ALA A 99 -6.62 17.38 16.52
CA ALA A 99 -5.84 18.56 16.17
C ALA A 99 -5.43 19.37 17.41
N GLY A 100 -6.21 19.32 18.50
CA GLY A 100 -5.89 20.00 19.76
C GLY A 100 -5.67 21.52 19.60
N GLY A 101 -6.34 22.17 18.66
CA GLY A 101 -6.14 23.59 18.33
C GLY A 101 -4.91 23.87 17.46
N VAL A 102 -4.13 22.86 17.05
CA VAL A 102 -3.01 23.03 16.12
C VAL A 102 -3.54 23.27 14.71
N PRO A 103 -3.19 24.40 14.05
CA PRO A 103 -3.64 24.67 12.69
C PRO A 103 -2.92 23.75 11.70
N VAL A 104 -3.67 22.97 10.95
CA VAL A 104 -3.16 22.10 9.89
C VAL A 104 -3.62 22.60 8.53
N ASN A 105 -2.84 22.34 7.48
CA ASN A 105 -3.21 22.65 6.11
C ASN A 105 -2.99 21.45 5.20
N HIS A 106 -3.71 21.39 4.09
CA HIS A 106 -3.68 20.25 3.18
C HIS A 106 -2.32 20.04 2.51
N HIS A 107 -1.48 21.06 2.34
CA HIS A 107 -0.12 20.90 1.81
C HIS A 107 0.76 20.13 2.80
N GLY A 108 0.84 20.60 4.06
CA GLY A 108 1.60 19.92 5.12
C GLY A 108 1.09 18.51 5.39
N LEU A 109 -0.23 18.31 5.41
CA LEU A 109 -0.84 16.97 5.51
C LEU A 109 -0.46 16.07 4.34
N ALA A 110 -0.50 16.58 3.09
CA ALA A 110 -0.16 15.79 1.91
C ALA A 110 1.32 15.40 1.88
N ASP A 111 2.20 16.33 2.24
CA ASP A 111 3.65 16.10 2.29
C ASP A 111 3.98 15.09 3.40
N PHE A 112 3.46 15.27 4.60
CA PHE A 112 3.65 14.34 5.72
C PHE A 112 3.24 12.90 5.36
N ARG A 113 2.09 12.73 4.67
CA ARG A 113 1.60 11.41 4.25
C ARG A 113 2.59 10.64 3.38
N VAL A 114 3.35 11.33 2.52
CA VAL A 114 4.19 10.67 1.50
C VAL A 114 5.68 10.72 1.79
N GLU A 115 6.13 11.63 2.63
CA GLU A 115 7.55 11.79 2.97
C GLU A 115 7.99 10.94 4.17
N SER A 116 7.02 10.39 4.92
CA SER A 116 7.29 9.64 6.15
C SER A 116 7.36 8.11 5.95
N VAL A 117 7.67 7.63 4.75
CA VAL A 117 7.62 6.17 4.42
C VAL A 117 8.51 5.34 5.33
N GLU A 118 9.77 5.75 5.53
CA GLU A 118 10.73 5.04 6.35
C GLU A 118 10.31 5.06 7.83
N ALA A 119 9.82 6.19 8.31
CA ALA A 119 9.30 6.31 9.68
C ALA A 119 8.06 5.41 9.87
N LEU A 120 7.10 5.44 8.95
CA LEU A 120 5.92 4.56 9.00
C LEU A 120 6.31 3.07 8.97
N ASP A 121 7.33 2.72 8.19
CA ASP A 121 7.85 1.34 8.11
C ASP A 121 8.45 0.88 9.45
N ARG A 122 9.17 1.77 10.15
CA ARG A 122 9.67 1.52 11.50
C ARG A 122 8.56 1.47 12.55
N LEU A 123 7.60 2.39 12.49
CA LEU A 123 6.44 2.39 13.40
C LEU A 123 5.61 1.11 13.26
N LEU A 124 5.46 0.58 12.03
CA LEU A 124 4.84 -0.73 11.83
C LEU A 124 5.63 -1.82 12.54
N THR A 125 6.95 -1.87 12.37
CA THR A 125 7.81 -2.85 13.02
C THR A 125 7.73 -2.72 14.55
N GLN A 126 7.82 -1.51 15.08
CA GLN A 126 7.74 -1.23 16.51
C GLN A 126 6.40 -1.68 17.11
N SER A 127 5.29 -1.32 16.48
CA SER A 127 3.95 -1.69 16.97
C SER A 127 3.73 -3.21 17.00
N VAL A 128 4.23 -3.93 16.00
CA VAL A 128 4.16 -5.39 15.97
C VAL A 128 5.09 -6.02 17.00
N THR A 129 6.30 -5.49 17.16
CA THR A 129 7.25 -5.95 18.19
C THR A 129 6.67 -5.80 19.60
N ALA A 130 5.96 -4.69 19.87
CA ALA A 130 5.27 -4.50 21.15
C ALA A 130 4.22 -5.58 21.39
N LEU A 131 3.39 -5.90 20.38
CA LEU A 131 2.37 -6.97 20.48
C LEU A 131 2.99 -8.36 20.69
N ILE A 132 4.15 -8.63 20.08
CA ILE A 132 4.91 -9.86 20.32
C ILE A 132 5.41 -9.89 21.77
N GLY A 133 5.98 -8.79 22.27
CA GLY A 133 6.45 -8.66 23.63
C GLY A 133 5.35 -8.80 24.70
N GLU A 134 4.14 -8.35 24.37
CA GLU A 134 2.93 -8.53 25.20
C GLU A 134 2.37 -9.96 25.13
N GLY A 135 2.91 -10.84 24.27
CA GLY A 135 2.38 -12.19 24.05
C GLY A 135 1.04 -12.25 23.32
N LEU A 136 0.61 -11.15 22.71
CA LEU A 136 -0.68 -11.03 22.03
C LEU A 136 -0.67 -11.61 20.61
N ILE A 137 0.52 -11.73 19.99
CA ILE A 137 0.72 -12.36 18.68
C ILE A 137 2.00 -13.18 18.67
N SER A 138 2.05 -14.19 17.80
CA SER A 138 3.28 -14.88 17.43
C SER A 138 3.56 -14.72 15.93
N LEU A 139 4.81 -14.99 15.52
CA LEU A 139 5.18 -15.07 14.11
C LEU A 139 5.16 -16.51 13.58
N ASP A 140 4.64 -17.46 14.35
CA ASP A 140 4.71 -18.89 14.00
C ASP A 140 3.91 -19.21 12.74
N GLU A 141 2.75 -18.57 12.57
CA GLU A 141 1.91 -18.73 11.39
C GLU A 141 1.67 -17.38 10.71
N ILE A 142 2.17 -17.24 9.50
CA ILE A 142 1.96 -16.02 8.72
C ILE A 142 1.30 -16.37 7.38
N ALA A 143 0.17 -15.72 7.12
CA ALA A 143 -0.48 -15.75 5.81
C ALA A 143 0.03 -14.58 4.96
N VAL A 144 0.33 -14.87 3.68
CA VAL A 144 0.69 -13.83 2.69
C VAL A 144 -0.27 -13.89 1.52
N ASP A 145 -0.82 -12.75 1.18
CA ASP A 145 -1.70 -12.63 0.02
C ASP A 145 -1.53 -11.28 -0.69
N GLY A 146 -1.73 -11.30 -2.02
CA GLY A 146 -1.64 -10.14 -2.89
C GLY A 146 -3.00 -9.54 -3.21
N THR A 147 -3.07 -8.21 -3.17
CA THR A 147 -4.26 -7.53 -3.64
C THR A 147 -3.91 -6.37 -4.57
N LYS A 148 -4.73 -6.17 -5.61
CA LYS A 148 -4.51 -5.09 -6.57
C LYS A 148 -5.13 -3.82 -6.08
N ILE A 149 -4.31 -2.76 -6.08
CA ILE A 149 -4.70 -1.39 -5.72
C ILE A 149 -4.72 -0.57 -7.01
N ARG A 150 -5.85 0.06 -7.30
CA ARG A 150 -6.01 0.89 -8.50
C ARG A 150 -5.10 2.13 -8.41
N ALA A 151 -4.27 2.31 -9.44
CA ALA A 151 -3.38 3.47 -9.54
C ALA A 151 -4.13 4.74 -10.00
N SER A 152 -3.62 5.91 -9.63
CA SER A 152 -4.09 7.22 -10.08
C SER A 152 -3.61 7.53 -11.51
N ALA A 153 -4.00 6.66 -12.46
CA ALA A 153 -3.69 6.79 -13.87
C ALA A 153 -4.88 6.29 -14.72
N SER A 154 -5.06 6.86 -15.91
CA SER A 154 -6.02 6.37 -16.89
C SER A 154 -5.38 5.34 -17.84
N LYS A 155 -6.19 4.50 -18.48
CA LYS A 155 -5.70 3.57 -19.52
C LYS A 155 -5.11 4.31 -20.72
N GLU A 156 -5.64 5.47 -21.03
CA GLU A 156 -5.25 6.31 -22.15
C GLU A 156 -3.85 6.91 -21.94
N SER A 157 -3.39 6.99 -20.69
CA SER A 157 -2.02 7.43 -20.38
C SER A 157 -0.94 6.40 -20.76
N PHE A 158 -1.33 5.13 -21.03
CA PHE A 158 -0.40 4.08 -21.40
C PHE A 158 -0.04 4.15 -22.88
N LYS A 159 1.20 4.50 -23.18
CA LYS A 159 1.74 4.72 -24.52
C LYS A 159 2.75 3.63 -24.90
N THR A 160 2.83 3.31 -26.18
CA THR A 160 3.92 2.54 -26.80
C THR A 160 5.13 3.43 -27.02
N GLY A 161 6.29 2.84 -27.37
CA GLY A 161 7.53 3.59 -27.59
C GLY A 161 7.37 4.71 -28.58
N GLU A 162 6.78 4.45 -29.76
CA GLU A 162 6.55 5.47 -30.80
C GLU A 162 5.68 6.64 -30.30
N LYS A 163 4.59 6.33 -29.58
CA LYS A 163 3.71 7.36 -29.03
C LYS A 163 4.36 8.17 -27.91
N LEU A 164 5.26 7.55 -27.16
CA LEU A 164 5.99 8.22 -26.10
C LEU A 164 6.98 9.22 -26.64
N LEU A 165 7.71 8.88 -27.73
CA LEU A 165 8.59 9.81 -28.45
C LEU A 165 7.82 11.04 -28.95
N LYS A 166 6.59 10.87 -29.47
CA LYS A 166 5.73 12.00 -29.87
C LYS A 166 5.36 12.89 -28.68
N VAL A 167 5.12 12.32 -27.51
CA VAL A 167 4.84 13.09 -26.28
C VAL A 167 6.07 13.87 -25.85
N GLU A 168 7.26 13.25 -25.87
CA GLU A 168 8.53 13.91 -25.50
C GLU A 168 8.82 15.09 -26.46
N ALA A 169 8.66 14.90 -27.76
CA ALA A 169 8.85 15.96 -28.76
C ALA A 169 7.88 17.13 -28.53
N ALA A 170 6.60 16.87 -28.32
CA ALA A 170 5.61 17.92 -28.04
C ALA A 170 5.88 18.69 -26.75
N VAL A 171 6.39 18.03 -25.72
CA VAL A 171 6.79 18.70 -24.47
C VAL A 171 8.04 19.55 -24.66
N ALA A 172 9.04 19.05 -25.39
CA ALA A 172 10.24 19.83 -25.72
C ALA A 172 9.90 21.10 -26.51
N GLU A 173 9.04 20.99 -27.51
CA GLU A 173 8.53 22.13 -28.28
C GLU A 173 7.80 23.14 -27.39
N ARG A 174 6.92 22.66 -26.48
CA ARG A 174 6.21 23.54 -25.54
C ARG A 174 7.15 24.27 -24.60
N LEU A 175 8.20 23.62 -24.10
CA LEU A 175 9.22 24.26 -23.26
C LEU A 175 10.01 25.31 -24.03
N ALA A 176 10.37 25.03 -25.29
CA ALA A 176 11.03 26.01 -26.19
C ALA A 176 10.14 27.23 -26.43
N SER A 177 8.85 27.02 -26.75
CA SER A 177 7.83 28.07 -26.92
C SER A 177 7.71 28.95 -25.66
N LEU A 178 7.60 28.34 -24.46
CA LEU A 178 7.53 29.08 -23.20
C LEU A 178 8.78 29.95 -22.94
N ARG A 179 9.96 29.46 -23.30
CA ARG A 179 11.21 30.23 -23.18
C ARG A 179 11.26 31.41 -24.19
N GLN A 180 10.76 31.18 -25.39
CA GLN A 180 10.66 32.21 -26.42
C GLN A 180 9.66 33.31 -26.02
N GLU A 181 8.47 32.92 -25.51
CA GLU A 181 7.47 33.85 -24.97
C GLU A 181 8.07 34.73 -23.87
N LEU A 182 8.90 34.17 -22.98
CA LEU A 182 9.60 34.87 -21.91
C LEU A 182 10.64 35.86 -22.43
N SER A 183 11.33 35.54 -23.53
CA SER A 183 12.36 36.41 -24.11
C SER A 183 11.78 37.55 -24.94
N SER A 184 10.61 37.31 -25.60
CA SER A 184 9.98 38.30 -26.48
C SER A 184 9.09 39.31 -25.76
N ASP A 185 8.39 38.88 -24.69
CA ASP A 185 7.55 39.78 -23.89
C ASP A 185 7.58 39.37 -22.40
N PRO A 186 8.58 39.88 -21.63
CA PRO A 186 8.72 39.58 -20.21
C PRO A 186 7.54 40.06 -19.33
N GLY A 187 6.70 40.92 -19.85
CA GLY A 187 5.58 41.53 -19.15
C GLY A 187 4.21 40.90 -19.44
N ALA A 188 4.08 40.04 -20.47
CA ALA A 188 2.84 39.50 -20.97
C ALA A 188 2.07 38.62 -19.96
N SER A 189 2.75 38.09 -18.94
CA SER A 189 2.10 37.35 -17.84
C SER A 189 2.83 37.53 -16.53
N SER A 190 2.15 37.38 -15.39
CA SER A 190 2.81 37.48 -14.08
C SER A 190 3.94 36.45 -13.97
N ARG A 191 5.09 36.83 -13.38
CA ARG A 191 6.23 35.94 -13.13
C ARG A 191 5.80 34.64 -12.43
N ARG A 192 4.79 34.74 -11.55
CA ARG A 192 4.20 33.58 -10.85
C ARG A 192 3.48 32.62 -11.81
N GLY A 193 2.71 33.16 -12.77
CA GLY A 193 2.01 32.36 -13.79
C GLY A 193 2.98 31.67 -14.77
N GLN A 194 4.02 32.39 -15.19
CA GLN A 194 5.08 31.84 -16.06
C GLN A 194 5.82 30.70 -15.36
N GLY A 195 6.29 30.91 -14.12
CA GLY A 195 6.96 29.86 -13.35
C GLY A 195 6.06 28.64 -13.06
N ALA A 196 4.75 28.82 -12.95
CA ALA A 196 3.82 27.72 -12.82
C ALA A 196 3.70 26.87 -14.11
N ARG A 197 3.62 27.53 -15.28
CA ARG A 197 3.56 26.86 -16.59
C ARG A 197 4.84 26.09 -16.90
N GLU A 198 6.00 26.69 -16.61
CA GLU A 198 7.30 26.06 -16.82
C GLU A 198 7.48 24.84 -15.91
N ARG A 199 7.12 24.94 -14.62
CA ARG A 199 7.12 23.79 -13.70
C ARG A 199 6.21 22.68 -14.19
N ALA A 200 4.99 23.01 -14.62
CA ALA A 200 4.05 22.02 -15.15
C ALA A 200 4.61 21.30 -16.39
N ALA A 201 5.28 22.03 -17.30
CA ALA A 201 5.88 21.44 -18.49
C ALA A 201 7.09 20.55 -18.12
N ARG A 202 7.94 20.97 -17.20
CA ARG A 202 9.06 20.16 -16.68
C ARG A 202 8.55 18.88 -15.98
N ASP A 203 7.45 18.96 -15.24
CA ASP A 203 6.84 17.80 -14.61
C ASP A 203 6.34 16.77 -15.64
N VAL A 204 5.76 17.24 -16.76
CA VAL A 204 5.35 16.35 -17.86
C VAL A 204 6.57 15.71 -18.51
N GLN A 205 7.63 16.49 -18.76
CA GLN A 205 8.91 15.98 -19.29
C GLN A 205 9.48 14.89 -18.40
N ALA A 206 9.63 15.15 -17.10
CA ALA A 206 10.18 14.19 -16.15
C ALA A 206 9.34 12.90 -16.04
N ARG A 207 8.02 13.00 -16.23
CA ARG A 207 7.15 11.83 -16.29
C ARG A 207 7.31 11.05 -17.60
N ALA A 208 7.48 11.72 -18.72
CA ALA A 208 7.72 11.09 -20.02
C ALA A 208 9.06 10.33 -20.02
N GLU A 209 10.12 10.93 -19.49
CA GLU A 209 11.44 10.31 -19.33
C GLU A 209 11.36 9.06 -18.44
N ARG A 210 10.67 9.13 -17.29
CA ARG A 210 10.43 7.96 -16.43
C ARG A 210 9.59 6.89 -17.12
N ALA A 211 8.61 7.28 -17.94
CA ALA A 211 7.80 6.34 -18.72
C ALA A 211 8.64 5.61 -19.77
N ARG A 212 9.62 6.31 -20.40
CA ARG A 212 10.57 5.69 -21.33
C ARG A 212 11.47 4.67 -20.62
N ALA A 213 12.07 5.05 -19.50
CA ALA A 213 12.89 4.12 -18.70
C ALA A 213 12.09 2.88 -18.24
N ALA A 214 10.84 3.08 -17.83
CA ALA A 214 9.93 1.98 -17.50
C ALA A 214 9.63 1.09 -18.71
N LEU A 215 9.47 1.66 -19.89
CA LEU A 215 9.22 0.92 -21.12
C LEU A 215 10.43 0.08 -21.52
N GLU A 216 11.63 0.65 -21.49
CA GLU A 216 12.89 -0.06 -21.76
C GLU A 216 13.07 -1.28 -20.84
N ARG A 217 12.78 -1.12 -19.54
CA ARG A 217 12.77 -2.24 -18.58
C ARG A 217 11.76 -3.32 -18.99
N LEU A 218 10.54 -2.94 -19.40
CA LEU A 218 9.50 -3.85 -19.84
C LEU A 218 9.88 -4.64 -21.09
N GLU A 219 10.54 -3.98 -22.03
CA GLU A 219 11.06 -4.61 -23.23
C GLU A 219 12.19 -5.58 -22.94
N ALA A 220 13.11 -5.22 -22.03
CA ALA A 220 14.16 -6.11 -21.55
C ALA A 220 13.57 -7.35 -20.86
N GLU A 221 12.60 -7.19 -19.97
CA GLU A 221 11.87 -8.30 -19.34
C GLU A 221 11.18 -9.20 -20.37
N ARG A 222 10.56 -8.60 -21.40
CA ARG A 222 9.93 -9.34 -22.50
C ARG A 222 10.95 -10.15 -23.30
N LYS A 223 12.08 -9.53 -23.68
CA LYS A 223 13.19 -10.21 -24.37
C LYS A 223 13.75 -11.38 -23.56
N ALA A 224 13.93 -11.19 -22.25
CA ALA A 224 14.41 -12.25 -21.36
C ALA A 224 13.42 -13.44 -21.30
N ARG A 225 12.12 -13.19 -21.20
CA ARG A 225 11.08 -14.23 -21.21
C ARG A 225 10.94 -14.91 -22.57
N ALA A 226 11.14 -14.20 -23.66
CA ALA A 226 11.07 -14.74 -25.01
C ALA A 226 12.13 -15.83 -25.27
N LYS A 227 13.27 -15.81 -24.56
CA LYS A 227 14.29 -16.87 -24.64
C LYS A 227 13.77 -18.25 -24.23
N THR A 228 12.84 -18.29 -23.27
CA THR A 228 12.27 -19.53 -22.71
C THR A 228 10.84 -19.81 -23.21
N HIS A 229 10.08 -18.78 -23.59
CA HIS A 229 8.66 -18.85 -23.94
C HIS A 229 8.33 -18.03 -25.21
N ALA A 230 9.09 -18.21 -26.29
CA ALA A 230 8.98 -17.38 -27.50
C ALA A 230 7.57 -17.34 -28.10
N LYS A 231 6.88 -18.50 -28.20
CA LYS A 231 5.52 -18.59 -28.77
C LYS A 231 4.48 -17.83 -27.93
N ASP A 232 4.62 -17.81 -26.63
CA ASP A 232 3.70 -17.13 -25.71
C ASP A 232 3.96 -15.62 -25.69
N GLU A 233 5.22 -15.19 -25.75
CA GLU A 233 5.58 -13.79 -25.79
C GLU A 233 5.24 -13.13 -27.15
N ALA A 234 5.32 -13.86 -28.26
CA ALA A 234 4.92 -13.35 -29.57
C ALA A 234 3.43 -12.98 -29.66
N LYS A 235 2.58 -13.66 -28.88
CA LYS A 235 1.13 -13.39 -28.81
C LYS A 235 0.78 -12.21 -27.89
N LYS A 236 1.70 -11.74 -27.06
CA LYS A 236 1.44 -10.63 -26.16
C LYS A 236 1.53 -9.28 -26.87
N ARG A 237 0.68 -8.37 -26.44
CA ARG A 237 0.69 -6.99 -26.93
C ARG A 237 2.02 -6.32 -26.61
N GLU A 238 2.39 -5.36 -27.43
CA GLU A 238 3.54 -4.49 -27.23
C GLU A 238 3.52 -3.86 -25.82
N PRO A 239 4.67 -3.78 -25.13
CA PRO A 239 4.78 -3.10 -23.85
C PRO A 239 4.30 -1.66 -23.93
N ARG A 240 3.72 -1.17 -22.83
CA ARG A 240 3.24 0.20 -22.68
C ARG A 240 3.57 0.71 -21.29
N ALA A 241 3.96 1.97 -21.20
CA ALA A 241 4.17 2.68 -19.95
C ALA A 241 3.24 3.89 -19.83
N SER A 242 2.84 4.22 -18.62
CA SER A 242 1.96 5.35 -18.35
C SER A 242 2.75 6.65 -18.27
N THR A 243 2.27 7.71 -18.94
CA THR A 243 2.80 9.08 -18.80
C THR A 243 2.29 9.79 -17.55
N SER A 244 1.28 9.25 -16.87
CA SER A 244 0.76 9.79 -15.61
C SER A 244 1.40 9.14 -14.39
N ASP A 245 1.55 7.81 -14.40
CA ASP A 245 2.18 7.01 -13.36
C ASP A 245 3.03 5.91 -14.00
N PRO A 246 4.31 6.20 -14.32
CA PRO A 246 5.19 5.31 -15.07
C PRO A 246 5.45 3.95 -14.41
N GLU A 247 5.33 3.87 -13.09
CA GLU A 247 5.55 2.65 -12.32
C GLU A 247 4.30 1.76 -12.22
N ALA A 248 3.10 2.31 -12.56
CA ALA A 248 1.88 1.53 -12.60
C ALA A 248 1.84 0.56 -13.79
N ARG A 249 1.19 -0.57 -13.62
CA ARG A 249 0.95 -1.58 -14.67
C ARG A 249 -0.54 -1.80 -14.90
N CYS A 250 -0.93 -2.11 -16.14
CA CYS A 250 -2.27 -2.61 -16.38
C CYS A 250 -2.39 -4.04 -15.85
N MET A 251 -3.28 -4.26 -14.89
CA MET A 251 -3.53 -5.54 -14.22
C MET A 251 -4.99 -5.95 -14.36
N ARG A 252 -5.26 -7.25 -14.43
CA ARG A 252 -6.61 -7.80 -14.41
C ARG A 252 -7.12 -7.84 -12.97
N PHE A 253 -8.33 -7.34 -12.75
CA PHE A 253 -9.05 -7.40 -11.48
C PHE A 253 -9.99 -8.61 -11.42
N PRO A 254 -10.52 -8.98 -10.24
CA PRO A 254 -11.45 -10.10 -10.08
C PRO A 254 -12.72 -9.97 -10.93
N ASP A 255 -13.19 -8.75 -11.19
CA ASP A 255 -14.32 -8.45 -12.08
C ASP A 255 -14.00 -8.61 -13.58
N GLY A 256 -12.82 -9.14 -13.92
CA GLY A 256 -12.37 -9.34 -15.29
C GLY A 256 -11.82 -8.08 -15.98
N ALA A 257 -12.05 -6.89 -15.44
CA ALA A 257 -11.59 -5.65 -16.04
C ALA A 257 -10.07 -5.47 -15.86
N VAL A 258 -9.44 -4.86 -16.88
CA VAL A 258 -8.02 -4.50 -16.82
C VAL A 258 -7.90 -3.01 -16.50
N ARG A 259 -7.19 -2.67 -15.42
CA ARG A 259 -7.01 -1.29 -14.95
C ARG A 259 -5.54 -1.03 -14.58
N PRO A 260 -5.08 0.24 -14.66
CA PRO A 260 -3.82 0.64 -14.04
C PRO A 260 -3.82 0.32 -12.54
N ALA A 261 -2.78 -0.35 -12.07
CA ALA A 261 -2.71 -0.81 -10.69
C ALA A 261 -1.27 -1.07 -10.23
N PHE A 262 -1.12 -1.19 -8.93
CA PHE A 262 -0.02 -1.83 -8.23
C PHE A 262 -0.52 -3.12 -7.56
N ASN A 263 0.40 -4.00 -7.23
CA ASN A 263 0.13 -5.22 -6.48
C ASN A 263 0.69 -5.05 -5.07
N ALA A 264 -0.19 -4.96 -4.07
CA ALA A 264 0.20 -4.90 -2.67
C ALA A 264 0.23 -6.32 -2.11
N GLN A 265 1.32 -6.64 -1.44
CA GLN A 265 1.55 -7.89 -0.73
C GLN A 265 1.39 -7.63 0.76
N ILE A 266 0.50 -8.36 1.41
CA ILE A 266 0.25 -8.25 2.85
C ILE A 266 0.64 -9.56 3.50
N ALA A 267 1.49 -9.49 4.53
CA ALA A 267 1.77 -10.59 5.43
C ALA A 267 1.10 -10.30 6.78
N ALA A 268 0.33 -11.24 7.28
CA ALA A 268 -0.40 -11.06 8.53
C ALA A 268 -0.43 -12.34 9.38
N ALA A 269 -0.46 -12.19 10.71
CA ALA A 269 -0.84 -13.23 11.64
C ALA A 269 -2.36 -13.49 11.45
N PRO A 270 -2.76 -14.64 10.88
CA PRO A 270 -4.11 -14.81 10.37
C PRO A 270 -5.17 -14.93 11.48
N ILE A 271 -4.81 -15.39 12.65
CA ILE A 271 -5.72 -15.56 13.79
C ILE A 271 -6.03 -14.20 14.42
N GLU A 272 -5.00 -13.44 14.71
CA GLU A 272 -5.07 -12.14 15.39
C GLU A 272 -5.45 -11.01 14.44
N GLY A 273 -5.22 -11.20 13.15
CA GLY A 273 -5.50 -10.20 12.11
C GLY A 273 -4.53 -9.03 12.13
N VAL A 274 -3.30 -9.23 12.62
CA VAL A 274 -2.25 -8.22 12.68
C VAL A 274 -1.37 -8.30 11.43
N ILE A 275 -1.21 -7.19 10.73
CA ILE A 275 -0.34 -7.09 9.56
C ILE A 275 1.11 -6.92 10.04
N VAL A 276 1.97 -7.89 9.71
CA VAL A 276 3.38 -7.88 10.13
C VAL A 276 4.32 -7.30 9.07
N SER A 277 3.94 -7.37 7.80
CA SER A 277 4.71 -6.77 6.71
C SER A 277 3.79 -6.37 5.56
N ILE A 278 4.17 -5.32 4.85
CA ILE A 278 3.51 -4.88 3.64
C ILE A 278 4.53 -4.43 2.59
N ALA A 279 4.36 -4.91 1.37
CA ALA A 279 5.13 -4.49 0.21
C ALA A 279 4.22 -4.09 -0.94
N VAL A 280 4.68 -3.18 -1.80
CA VAL A 280 3.96 -2.80 -3.01
C VAL A 280 4.88 -2.98 -4.20
N THR A 281 4.38 -3.64 -5.25
CA THR A 281 5.15 -3.95 -6.44
C THR A 281 4.34 -3.66 -7.72
N ASP A 282 5.04 -3.51 -8.83
CA ASP A 282 4.46 -3.42 -10.16
C ASP A 282 4.26 -4.81 -10.84
N ARG A 283 4.57 -5.92 -10.15
CA ARG A 283 4.37 -7.27 -10.69
C ARG A 283 2.88 -7.58 -10.83
N ARG A 284 2.51 -8.15 -11.98
CA ARG A 284 1.11 -8.49 -12.29
C ARG A 284 0.60 -9.75 -11.60
N ASN A 285 1.50 -10.59 -11.12
CA ASN A 285 1.23 -11.85 -10.42
C ASN A 285 2.11 -11.96 -9.18
N ASP A 286 1.78 -12.90 -8.33
CA ASP A 286 2.38 -13.09 -7.02
C ASP A 286 3.53 -14.12 -7.02
N ALA A 287 3.81 -14.74 -8.18
CA ALA A 287 4.85 -15.75 -8.30
C ALA A 287 6.24 -15.22 -7.91
N GLY A 288 6.91 -15.92 -7.00
CA GLY A 288 8.21 -15.57 -6.49
C GLY A 288 8.21 -14.39 -5.50
N LEU A 289 7.04 -14.00 -4.95
CA LEU A 289 6.94 -12.98 -3.92
C LEU A 289 6.91 -13.55 -2.50
N ALA A 290 6.77 -14.86 -2.34
CA ALA A 290 6.79 -15.51 -1.02
C ALA A 290 8.12 -15.25 -0.28
N ARG A 291 9.24 -15.54 -0.93
CA ARG A 291 10.57 -15.38 -0.33
C ARG A 291 10.87 -13.92 0.06
N PRO A 292 10.70 -12.90 -0.79
CA PRO A 292 10.91 -11.51 -0.39
C PRO A 292 10.08 -11.08 0.82
N MET A 293 8.87 -11.61 1.00
CA MET A 293 8.06 -11.32 2.18
C MET A 293 8.62 -11.96 3.44
N VAL A 294 9.14 -13.20 3.36
CA VAL A 294 9.82 -13.86 4.48
C VAL A 294 11.12 -13.15 4.83
N ASP A 295 11.91 -12.76 3.82
CA ASP A 295 13.15 -11.99 4.00
C ASP A 295 12.86 -10.66 4.75
N ASP A 296 11.76 -9.98 4.41
CA ASP A 296 11.35 -8.73 5.08
C ASP A 296 10.92 -9.00 6.53
N ILE A 297 10.18 -10.06 6.82
CA ILE A 297 9.79 -10.46 8.18
C ILE A 297 11.04 -10.77 9.01
N ALA A 298 11.97 -11.56 8.47
CA ALA A 298 13.22 -11.91 9.15
C ALA A 298 14.07 -10.66 9.44
N ARG A 299 14.14 -9.73 8.49
CA ARG A 299 14.84 -8.45 8.66
C ARG A 299 14.21 -7.58 9.76
N ARG A 300 12.88 -7.56 9.88
CA ARG A 300 12.14 -6.74 10.86
C ARG A 300 12.22 -7.29 12.27
N TYR A 301 12.06 -8.60 12.42
CA TYR A 301 11.83 -9.23 13.72
C TYR A 301 12.92 -10.21 14.13
N GLY A 302 13.97 -10.39 13.31
CA GLY A 302 15.07 -11.32 13.59
C GLY A 302 14.67 -12.81 13.53
N LYS A 303 13.42 -13.12 13.14
CA LYS A 303 12.87 -14.49 13.09
C LYS A 303 12.02 -14.66 11.81
N THR A 304 12.16 -15.83 11.17
CA THR A 304 11.25 -16.27 10.10
C THR A 304 9.97 -16.87 10.70
N PRO A 305 8.86 -16.90 9.95
CA PRO A 305 7.68 -17.68 10.37
C PRO A 305 7.98 -19.17 10.28
N ASP A 306 7.46 -19.96 11.21
CA ASP A 306 7.55 -21.43 11.16
C ASP A 306 6.68 -21.97 10.01
N ARG A 307 5.54 -21.35 9.76
CA ARG A 307 4.54 -21.73 8.75
C ARG A 307 4.15 -20.53 7.91
N LEU A 308 4.33 -20.67 6.60
CA LEU A 308 3.94 -19.66 5.62
C LEU A 308 2.75 -20.15 4.80
N LEU A 309 1.61 -19.45 4.90
CA LEU A 309 0.37 -19.79 4.22
C LEU A 309 0.21 -18.88 2.99
N VAL A 310 0.26 -19.47 1.78
CA VAL A 310 0.18 -18.70 0.53
C VAL A 310 -0.72 -19.38 -0.50
N ASP A 311 -1.22 -18.61 -1.47
CA ASP A 311 -1.97 -19.18 -2.59
C ASP A 311 -1.03 -19.96 -3.53
N THR A 312 -1.61 -20.86 -4.32
CA THR A 312 -0.90 -21.74 -5.28
C THR A 312 0.02 -20.96 -6.24
N SER A 313 -0.34 -19.71 -6.55
CA SER A 313 0.42 -18.87 -7.48
C SER A 313 1.71 -18.26 -6.89
N TYR A 314 1.88 -18.28 -5.57
CA TYR A 314 3.01 -17.62 -4.88
C TYR A 314 4.30 -18.38 -4.90
N ALA A 315 4.23 -19.65 -4.51
CA ALA A 315 5.42 -20.45 -4.27
C ALA A 315 5.71 -21.36 -5.45
N THR A 316 6.84 -21.13 -6.10
CA THR A 316 7.39 -22.10 -7.04
C THR A 316 8.05 -23.26 -6.28
N SER A 317 8.31 -24.38 -6.96
CA SER A 317 9.06 -25.49 -6.35
C SER A 317 10.44 -25.05 -5.83
N GLN A 318 11.06 -24.06 -6.47
CA GLN A 318 12.33 -23.48 -6.03
C GLN A 318 12.17 -22.66 -4.75
N ASP A 319 11.09 -21.87 -4.65
CA ASP A 319 10.80 -21.09 -3.44
C ASP A 319 10.54 -22.00 -2.23
N ILE A 320 9.78 -23.10 -2.42
CA ILE A 320 9.49 -24.06 -1.35
C ILE A 320 10.77 -24.69 -0.79
N VAL A 321 11.72 -25.06 -1.67
CA VAL A 321 13.01 -25.59 -1.24
C VAL A 321 13.85 -24.52 -0.56
N ALA A 322 13.95 -23.34 -1.16
CA ALA A 322 14.77 -22.25 -0.63
C ALA A 322 14.27 -21.74 0.72
N LEU A 323 12.94 -21.71 0.95
CA LEU A 323 12.35 -21.33 2.22
C LEU A 323 12.52 -22.39 3.30
N ALA A 324 12.48 -23.70 2.92
CA ALA A 324 12.74 -24.78 3.86
C ALA A 324 14.18 -24.79 4.41
N ASP A 325 15.12 -24.19 3.66
CA ASP A 325 16.53 -24.05 4.03
C ASP A 325 16.94 -22.58 4.20
N HIS A 326 16.00 -21.71 4.65
CA HIS A 326 16.24 -20.29 4.81
C HIS A 326 17.25 -20.00 5.94
N VAL A 327 18.20 -19.09 5.69
CA VAL A 327 19.34 -18.81 6.57
C VAL A 327 18.95 -18.31 7.98
N ALA A 328 17.85 -17.60 8.09
CA ALA A 328 17.34 -17.09 9.38
C ALA A 328 16.40 -18.07 10.10
N GLY A 329 16.22 -19.27 9.56
CA GLY A 329 15.37 -20.32 10.12
C GLY A 329 14.50 -20.99 9.05
N PRO A 330 14.22 -22.31 9.17
CA PRO A 330 13.46 -23.07 8.19
C PRO A 330 11.97 -22.64 8.18
N VAL A 331 11.40 -22.46 6.99
CA VAL A 331 10.00 -22.09 6.80
C VAL A 331 9.23 -23.21 6.14
N SER A 332 8.18 -23.69 6.78
CA SER A 332 7.25 -24.65 6.22
C SER A 332 6.19 -23.94 5.37
N VAL A 333 6.24 -24.12 4.05
CA VAL A 333 5.25 -23.53 3.14
C VAL A 333 3.99 -24.38 3.09
N PHE A 334 2.83 -23.74 3.23
CA PHE A 334 1.49 -24.29 3.07
C PHE A 334 0.84 -23.63 1.86
N THR A 335 0.78 -24.36 0.76
CA THR A 335 0.13 -23.98 -0.49
C THR A 335 -0.35 -25.24 -1.20
N PRO A 336 -1.57 -25.27 -1.76
CA PRO A 336 -2.04 -26.46 -2.46
C PRO A 336 -1.12 -26.78 -3.63
N PRO A 337 -0.84 -28.06 -3.88
CA PRO A 337 -0.19 -28.45 -5.12
C PRO A 337 -1.09 -28.08 -6.31
N PRO A 338 -0.51 -27.74 -7.48
CA PRO A 338 -1.28 -27.50 -8.69
C PRO A 338 -2.22 -28.68 -8.93
N SER A 339 -3.51 -28.40 -9.12
CA SER A 339 -4.52 -29.44 -9.38
C SER A 339 -4.16 -30.21 -10.63
N ASP A 340 -4.13 -31.52 -10.53
CA ASP A 340 -4.12 -32.42 -11.70
C ASP A 340 -5.53 -32.36 -12.31
N ARG A 341 -5.83 -31.29 -13.07
CA ARG A 341 -7.11 -31.16 -13.77
C ARG A 341 -7.27 -32.27 -14.80
N ASP A 342 -8.46 -32.82 -14.88
CA ASP A 342 -8.95 -34.06 -15.47
C ASP A 342 -8.71 -34.31 -16.99
N ASN A 343 -7.60 -33.91 -17.58
CA ASN A 343 -7.32 -34.19 -18.99
C ASN A 343 -5.85 -34.47 -19.29
N VAL A 344 -5.16 -35.14 -18.37
CA VAL A 344 -3.77 -35.52 -18.58
C VAL A 344 -3.71 -36.88 -19.28
N LYS A 345 -3.25 -36.93 -20.55
CA LYS A 345 -2.98 -38.18 -21.27
C LYS A 345 -2.08 -39.09 -20.41
N LEU A 346 -2.37 -40.40 -20.37
CA LEU A 346 -1.63 -41.42 -19.55
C LEU A 346 -0.12 -41.29 -19.65
N ALA A 347 0.43 -41.01 -20.85
CA ALA A 347 1.86 -40.82 -21.05
C ALA A 347 2.43 -39.60 -20.30
N SER A 348 1.65 -38.52 -20.13
CA SER A 348 2.07 -37.34 -19.35
C SER A 348 1.94 -37.59 -17.85
N LEU A 349 1.05 -38.45 -17.41
CA LEU A 349 0.92 -38.88 -16.02
C LEU A 349 2.14 -39.73 -15.59
N ALA A 350 2.53 -40.72 -16.39
CA ALA A 350 3.72 -41.53 -16.14
C ALA A 350 5.01 -40.71 -16.08
N ARG A 351 5.15 -39.70 -16.96
CA ARG A 351 6.26 -38.74 -16.92
C ARG A 351 6.25 -37.89 -15.66
N ARG A 352 5.08 -37.45 -15.19
CA ARG A 352 4.93 -36.71 -13.94
C ARG A 352 5.29 -37.57 -12.72
N ILE A 353 4.84 -38.80 -12.66
CA ILE A 353 5.20 -39.74 -11.59
C ILE A 353 6.72 -39.92 -11.52
N ARG A 354 7.38 -40.27 -12.64
CA ARG A 354 8.86 -40.41 -12.71
C ARG A 354 9.60 -39.13 -12.31
N LYS A 355 9.03 -37.96 -12.59
CA LYS A 355 9.59 -36.67 -12.18
C LYS A 355 9.42 -36.43 -10.68
N ARG A 356 8.29 -36.87 -10.08
CA ARG A 356 8.04 -36.80 -8.64
C ARG A 356 9.02 -37.71 -7.85
N ASP A 357 9.36 -38.87 -8.36
CA ASP A 357 10.32 -39.76 -7.69
C ASP A 357 11.73 -39.15 -7.53
N LYS A 358 12.09 -38.26 -8.45
CA LYS A 358 13.37 -37.52 -8.47
C LYS A 358 13.29 -36.14 -7.80
N GLU A 359 12.15 -35.78 -7.18
CA GLU A 359 12.00 -34.51 -6.51
C GLU A 359 12.89 -34.41 -5.25
N PRO A 360 13.39 -33.20 -4.91
CA PRO A 360 14.09 -32.97 -3.66
C PRO A 360 13.25 -33.40 -2.45
N VAL A 361 13.88 -33.87 -1.40
CA VAL A 361 13.25 -34.35 -0.16
C VAL A 361 12.28 -33.26 0.41
N ARG A 362 12.67 -31.99 0.35
CA ARG A 362 11.86 -30.86 0.80
C ARG A 362 10.52 -30.75 0.07
N LEU A 363 10.48 -31.05 -1.23
CA LEU A 363 9.24 -31.03 -2.01
C LEU A 363 8.35 -32.24 -1.70
N LYS A 364 8.93 -33.41 -1.45
CA LYS A 364 8.17 -34.60 -1.01
C LYS A 364 7.50 -34.33 0.34
N ALA A 365 8.27 -33.84 1.32
CA ALA A 365 7.74 -33.48 2.63
C ALA A 365 6.63 -32.40 2.57
N TRP A 366 6.77 -31.42 1.66
CA TRP A 366 5.70 -30.45 1.41
C TRP A 366 4.42 -31.11 0.88
N ARG A 367 4.53 -32.03 -0.10
CA ARG A 367 3.35 -32.73 -0.64
C ARG A 367 2.66 -33.60 0.41
N GLU A 368 3.42 -34.35 1.21
CA GLU A 368 2.91 -35.15 2.31
C GLU A 368 2.16 -34.28 3.33
N ARG A 369 2.77 -33.18 3.73
CA ARG A 369 2.14 -32.21 4.63
C ARG A 369 0.82 -31.68 4.07
N MET A 370 0.79 -31.26 2.78
CA MET A 370 -0.43 -30.75 2.16
C MET A 370 -1.49 -31.82 1.87
N ALA A 371 -1.11 -33.11 1.83
CA ALA A 371 -2.06 -34.23 1.72
C ALA A 371 -2.70 -34.61 3.06
N SER A 372 -2.09 -34.22 4.20
CA SER A 372 -2.61 -34.55 5.52
C SER A 372 -3.76 -33.61 5.94
N GLU A 373 -4.69 -34.13 6.74
CA GLU A 373 -5.79 -33.33 7.33
C GLU A 373 -5.24 -32.15 8.17
N ALA A 374 -4.19 -32.39 8.96
CA ALA A 374 -3.54 -31.35 9.75
C ALA A 374 -2.97 -30.24 8.86
N GLY A 375 -2.34 -30.57 7.73
CA GLY A 375 -1.83 -29.61 6.79
C GLY A 375 -2.93 -28.78 6.11
N GLN A 376 -4.05 -29.41 5.79
CA GLN A 376 -5.21 -28.73 5.22
C GLN A 376 -5.89 -27.82 6.26
N ALA A 377 -5.98 -28.23 7.51
CA ALA A 377 -6.52 -27.42 8.61
C ALA A 377 -5.68 -26.14 8.84
N VAL A 378 -4.36 -26.28 8.86
CA VAL A 378 -3.46 -25.10 8.92
C VAL A 378 -3.64 -24.21 7.70
N TYR A 379 -3.67 -24.78 6.50
CA TYR A 379 -3.85 -23.99 5.27
C TYR A 379 -5.19 -23.23 5.26
N ALA A 380 -6.26 -23.76 5.85
CA ALA A 380 -7.56 -23.10 5.92
C ALA A 380 -7.51 -21.74 6.63
N LEU A 381 -6.53 -21.52 7.54
CA LEU A 381 -6.33 -20.24 8.21
C LEU A 381 -5.99 -19.12 7.22
N ARG A 382 -5.44 -19.45 6.03
CA ARG A 382 -5.15 -18.46 4.99
C ARG A 382 -6.38 -17.60 4.63
N GLN A 383 -7.57 -18.18 4.63
CA GLN A 383 -8.79 -17.44 4.27
C GLN A 383 -9.03 -16.22 5.16
N ARG A 384 -8.46 -16.18 6.36
CA ARG A 384 -8.63 -15.03 7.27
C ARG A 384 -7.98 -13.76 6.75
N ILE A 385 -6.94 -13.86 5.89
CA ILE A 385 -6.31 -12.67 5.29
C ILE A 385 -7.26 -11.97 4.30
N GLU A 386 -8.18 -12.71 3.67
CA GLU A 386 -9.17 -12.13 2.76
C GLU A 386 -10.11 -11.15 3.48
N ARG A 387 -10.38 -11.40 4.78
CA ARG A 387 -11.14 -10.47 5.62
C ARG A 387 -10.38 -9.17 5.86
N ILE A 388 -9.05 -9.24 6.07
CA ILE A 388 -8.20 -8.05 6.20
C ILE A 388 -8.26 -7.23 4.89
N HIS A 389 -8.14 -7.89 3.75
CA HIS A 389 -8.22 -7.24 2.44
C HIS A 389 -9.58 -6.56 2.22
N ALA A 390 -10.68 -7.24 2.54
CA ALA A 390 -12.03 -6.72 2.39
C ALA A 390 -12.24 -5.50 3.28
N ASP A 391 -11.87 -5.60 4.55
CA ASP A 391 -11.99 -4.51 5.52
C ASP A 391 -11.18 -3.29 5.08
N ARG A 392 -9.91 -3.46 4.71
CA ARG A 392 -9.09 -2.33 4.27
C ARG A 392 -9.57 -1.71 2.97
N LYS A 393 -10.10 -2.49 2.03
CA LYS A 393 -10.71 -1.96 0.79
C LYS A 393 -11.95 -1.12 1.06
N ASN A 394 -12.77 -1.51 2.02
CA ASN A 394 -13.95 -0.73 2.45
C ASN A 394 -13.53 0.63 3.05
N HIS A 395 -12.31 0.74 3.59
CA HIS A 395 -11.75 1.97 4.14
C HIS A 395 -10.77 2.67 3.18
N GLY A 396 -10.90 2.45 1.87
CA GLY A 396 -10.17 3.21 0.84
C GLY A 396 -8.87 2.59 0.34
N PHE A 397 -8.43 1.42 0.83
CA PHE A 397 -7.19 0.78 0.38
C PHE A 397 -7.18 0.44 -1.11
N GLY A 398 -8.34 0.22 -1.71
CA GLY A 398 -8.47 -0.23 -3.11
C GLY A 398 -8.07 0.81 -4.16
N PHE A 399 -7.85 2.07 -3.80
CA PHE A 399 -7.56 3.17 -4.72
C PHE A 399 -6.46 4.10 -4.20
N LEU A 400 -5.51 4.46 -5.07
CA LEU A 400 -4.45 5.40 -4.75
C LEU A 400 -4.79 6.81 -5.20
N ALA A 401 -4.82 7.76 -4.27
CA ALA A 401 -4.85 9.19 -4.57
C ALA A 401 -3.47 9.76 -4.92
N VAL A 402 -2.42 8.94 -4.84
CA VAL A 402 -1.02 9.29 -5.08
C VAL A 402 -0.44 8.50 -6.25
N ARG A 403 0.76 8.86 -6.74
CA ARG A 403 1.44 8.21 -7.86
C ARG A 403 2.84 7.77 -7.47
N GLY A 404 3.26 6.64 -8.05
CA GLY A 404 4.58 6.05 -7.83
C GLY A 404 4.62 5.01 -6.70
N LEU A 405 5.56 4.06 -6.80
CA LEU A 405 5.71 2.92 -5.88
C LEU A 405 5.97 3.34 -4.43
N VAL A 406 6.82 4.34 -4.23
CA VAL A 406 7.15 4.82 -2.88
C VAL A 406 5.91 5.35 -2.16
N LYS A 407 5.11 6.17 -2.85
CA LYS A 407 3.86 6.72 -2.28
C LYS A 407 2.77 5.65 -2.15
N ALA A 408 2.76 4.65 -3.04
CA ALA A 408 1.90 3.49 -2.91
C ALA A 408 2.29 2.63 -1.70
N LYS A 409 3.60 2.49 -1.40
CA LYS A 409 4.07 1.85 -0.16
C LYS A 409 3.62 2.65 1.07
N ALA A 410 3.75 3.98 1.07
CA ALA A 410 3.23 4.82 2.15
C ALA A 410 1.75 4.57 2.42
N HIS A 411 0.93 4.55 1.36
CA HIS A 411 -0.50 4.23 1.47
C HIS A 411 -0.74 2.85 2.11
N GLY A 412 0.04 1.84 1.71
CA GLY A 412 0.00 0.52 2.33
C GLY A 412 0.32 0.55 3.83
N LEU A 413 1.38 1.26 4.21
CA LEU A 413 1.81 1.38 5.61
C LEU A 413 0.77 2.08 6.48
N TRP A 414 0.12 3.14 5.98
CA TRP A 414 -0.99 3.79 6.68
C TRP A 414 -2.12 2.81 6.99
N HIS A 415 -2.50 1.99 6.01
CA HIS A 415 -3.53 0.98 6.20
C HIS A 415 -3.10 -0.17 7.11
N ALA A 416 -1.83 -0.56 7.09
CA ALA A 416 -1.29 -1.57 8.01
C ALA A 416 -1.30 -1.07 9.46
N LEU A 417 -0.84 0.15 9.71
CA LEU A 417 -0.86 0.76 11.05
C LEU A 417 -2.30 0.94 11.56
N ALA A 418 -3.21 1.44 10.71
CA ALA A 418 -4.62 1.59 11.07
C ALA A 418 -5.30 0.25 11.39
N ASN A 419 -4.97 -0.81 10.64
CA ASN A 419 -5.42 -2.17 10.94
C ASN A 419 -4.90 -2.66 12.29
N ASN A 420 -3.59 -2.49 12.53
CA ASN A 420 -2.93 -3.01 13.72
C ASN A 420 -3.38 -2.29 14.98
N LEU A 421 -3.62 -0.98 14.90
CA LEU A 421 -4.23 -0.20 15.98
C LEU A 421 -5.56 -0.81 16.44
N LEU A 422 -6.47 -1.11 15.50
CA LEU A 422 -7.76 -1.71 15.81
C LEU A 422 -7.63 -3.16 16.30
N ALA A 423 -6.70 -3.93 15.73
CA ALA A 423 -6.40 -5.29 16.17
C ALA A 423 -5.81 -5.30 17.59
N ALA A 424 -4.84 -4.42 17.88
CA ALA A 424 -4.23 -4.29 19.20
C ALA A 424 -5.26 -3.96 20.28
N ARG A 425 -6.18 -3.01 20.02
CA ARG A 425 -7.29 -2.69 20.94
C ARG A 425 -8.13 -3.93 21.24
N ARG A 426 -8.51 -4.68 20.19
CA ARG A 426 -9.33 -5.90 20.34
C ARG A 426 -8.59 -6.97 21.14
N LEU A 427 -7.31 -7.21 20.84
CA LEU A 427 -6.50 -8.23 21.51
C LEU A 427 -6.28 -7.90 22.98
N ARG A 428 -5.93 -6.66 23.31
CA ARG A 428 -5.77 -6.21 24.71
C ARG A 428 -7.07 -6.24 25.52
N ALA A 429 -8.22 -6.04 24.86
CA ALA A 429 -9.52 -6.15 25.50
C ALA A 429 -9.96 -7.61 25.73
N ALA A 430 -9.36 -8.58 25.06
CA ALA A 430 -9.66 -10.00 25.17
C ALA A 430 -8.66 -10.77 26.05
N ALA A 431 -7.50 -10.16 26.36
CA ALA A 431 -6.49 -10.70 27.27
C ALA A 431 -6.80 -10.36 28.74
#